data_c6fb673531216e5b9cb6bdec10742f86
#
_entry.id   c6fb673531216e5b9cb6bdec10742f86
#
_cell.length_a   1.000
_cell.length_b   1.000
_cell.length_c   1.000
_cell.angle_alpha   90.00
_cell.angle_beta   90.00
_cell.angle_gamma   90.00
#
_symmetry.space_group_name_H-M   'P 1'
#
loop_
_entity.id
_entity.type
_entity.pdbx_description
1 polymer ?
#
loop_
_entity_poly.entity_id
_entity_poly.type
_entity_poly.pdbx_seq_one_letter_code
_entity_poly.pdbx_strand_id
1 'polypeptide(L)'
;MMLEDLGQDLALMARLVQSQLVTAMTAFFQKNVALAARVRDKDDQIDNLLGAIEETCFDRIAGEPAGSPRSRRLRGVFRVALNLEKLGDYAVNIAEQAEHLARLPTRPIPFDLAGPARVALAALDEVSTSFTDGSAEKAKHACDCEPELDRQYREALAQAFKRFTEPGQDAAFIITNLFVSKFLERMGDSILNIGETTLFILTGERLKLHQYLHLEQMATDVASAPGGEEPLDFRQIWGGISGARVGRLVGREGPLIWKEGAEAKIEEEVREMEEWNRLVPGLVPGVKKRFQRDGRESFLGQYLEGTSLRDVYLARPWNEKLRATQRLLETVRDVWVATMTKEPPALDYVRQIRDRLPDLYALHPELEALRRRETRVFGIAHQSLAALLEAVSSVEPYLAPLVSVRLHGDFNTNNIVYDPAHDRVHYIDVHRSGPGDYVQDVGVLLVSNLRMPIQDPRLRADLARVNRYVYDFAAEFARLVGDEHFEARLTVSQARSFITSSRLVADSDFARDIFLQGVRLLEQAASGAA
;
A
#
# COMPACT_ATOMS: atom_id res chain seq x y z
N MET A 1 14.86 20.35 -27.38
CA MET A 1 14.20 21.66 -27.59
C MET A 1 12.90 21.80 -26.78
N MET A 2 11.83 21.03 -26.99
CA MET A 2 10.53 21.25 -26.31
C MET A 2 10.41 20.83 -24.83
N LEU A 3 11.36 20.08 -24.27
CA LEU A 3 11.46 19.80 -22.82
C LEU A 3 12.54 20.69 -22.15
N GLU A 4 13.40 21.29 -22.94
CA GLU A 4 14.42 22.24 -22.47
C GLU A 4 13.77 23.52 -21.92
N ASP A 5 12.67 23.98 -22.54
CA ASP A 5 11.91 25.14 -22.09
C ASP A 5 11.36 24.92 -20.66
N LEU A 6 10.66 23.79 -20.41
CA LEU A 6 10.15 23.45 -19.08
C LEU A 6 11.27 23.25 -18.04
N GLY A 7 12.44 22.74 -18.47
CA GLY A 7 13.62 22.62 -17.61
C GLY A 7 14.16 23.99 -17.23
N GLN A 8 14.13 24.97 -18.14
CA GLN A 8 14.55 26.36 -17.86
C GLN A 8 13.57 27.06 -16.92
N ASP A 9 12.26 26.86 -17.12
CA ASP A 9 11.22 27.42 -16.24
C ASP A 9 11.33 26.87 -14.81
N LEU A 10 11.54 25.56 -14.63
CA LEU A 10 11.80 24.97 -13.32
C LEU A 10 13.10 25.51 -12.69
N ALA A 11 14.16 25.65 -13.46
CA ALA A 11 15.42 26.19 -12.96
C ALA A 11 15.27 27.68 -12.56
N LEU A 12 14.46 28.44 -13.28
CA LEU A 12 14.12 29.81 -12.91
C LEU A 12 13.31 29.84 -11.61
N MET A 13 12.26 29.03 -11.53
CA MET A 13 11.42 28.92 -10.34
C MET A 13 12.24 28.54 -9.10
N ALA A 14 13.13 27.57 -9.19
CA ALA A 14 14.02 27.18 -8.10
C ALA A 14 14.93 28.33 -7.64
N ARG A 15 15.52 29.10 -8.56
CA ARG A 15 16.33 30.29 -8.22
C ARG A 15 15.50 31.37 -7.53
N LEU A 16 14.25 31.58 -7.95
CA LEU A 16 13.36 32.55 -7.31
C LEU A 16 13.05 32.13 -5.88
N VAL A 17 12.73 30.86 -5.66
CA VAL A 17 12.47 30.27 -4.32
C VAL A 17 13.71 30.37 -3.42
N GLN A 18 14.92 30.07 -3.93
CA GLN A 18 16.17 30.26 -3.18
C GLN A 18 16.36 31.71 -2.76
N SER A 19 16.19 32.66 -3.70
CA SER A 19 16.30 34.09 -3.43
C SER A 19 15.25 34.55 -2.41
N GLN A 20 14.05 34.01 -2.49
CA GLN A 20 12.94 34.32 -1.60
C GLN A 20 13.25 33.84 -0.18
N LEU A 21 13.73 32.59 -0.01
CA LEU A 21 14.12 32.05 1.30
C LEU A 21 15.26 32.84 1.93
N VAL A 22 16.31 33.17 1.18
CA VAL A 22 17.42 34.00 1.68
C VAL A 22 16.90 35.36 2.15
N THR A 23 16.00 35.99 1.37
CA THR A 23 15.42 37.28 1.71
C THR A 23 14.51 37.17 2.95
N ALA A 24 13.70 36.14 3.07
CA ALA A 24 12.83 35.89 4.21
C ALA A 24 13.62 35.67 5.51
N MET A 25 14.67 34.85 5.48
CA MET A 25 15.54 34.64 6.63
C MET A 25 16.28 35.92 7.03
N THR A 26 16.74 36.71 6.04
CA THR A 26 17.37 38.03 6.29
C THR A 26 16.37 39.01 6.94
N ALA A 27 15.15 39.08 6.41
CA ALA A 27 14.06 39.88 6.97
C ALA A 27 13.76 39.47 8.43
N PHE A 28 13.72 38.18 8.70
CA PHE A 28 13.46 37.63 10.02
C PHE A 28 14.57 38.01 11.03
N PHE A 29 15.83 37.76 10.71
CA PHE A 29 16.94 38.05 11.61
C PHE A 29 17.13 39.56 11.86
N GLN A 30 16.84 40.36 10.84
CA GLN A 30 16.95 41.85 10.94
C GLN A 30 15.65 42.49 11.43
N LYS A 31 14.57 41.75 11.63
CA LYS A 31 13.22 42.28 11.91
C LYS A 31 12.77 43.32 10.88
N ASN A 32 13.12 43.13 9.63
CA ASN A 32 12.95 44.12 8.57
C ASN A 32 11.63 43.86 7.81
N VAL A 33 10.59 44.61 8.20
CA VAL A 33 9.24 44.53 7.60
C VAL A 33 9.23 44.87 6.10
N ALA A 34 10.11 45.80 5.65
CA ALA A 34 10.18 46.14 4.23
C ALA A 34 10.75 45.01 3.37
N LEU A 35 11.72 44.25 3.89
CA LEU A 35 12.19 43.01 3.23
C LEU A 35 11.14 41.93 3.24
N ALA A 36 10.37 41.77 4.34
CA ALA A 36 9.27 40.82 4.43
C ALA A 36 8.19 41.11 3.37
N ALA A 37 7.78 42.36 3.21
CA ALA A 37 6.85 42.75 2.16
C ALA A 37 7.36 42.40 0.75
N ARG A 38 8.64 42.59 0.47
CA ARG A 38 9.26 42.23 -0.83
C ARG A 38 9.25 40.73 -1.09
N VAL A 39 9.25 39.87 -0.07
CA VAL A 39 9.12 38.43 -0.22
C VAL A 39 7.73 38.09 -0.75
N ARG A 40 6.67 38.64 -0.14
CA ARG A 40 5.28 38.50 -0.62
C ARG A 40 5.07 39.00 -2.05
N ASP A 41 5.55 40.20 -2.36
CA ASP A 41 5.39 40.79 -3.70
C ASP A 41 6.05 39.97 -4.81
N LYS A 42 7.05 39.13 -4.47
CA LYS A 42 7.72 38.26 -5.42
C LYS A 42 7.05 36.88 -5.56
N ASP A 43 6.18 36.52 -4.67
CA ASP A 43 5.52 35.23 -4.65
C ASP A 43 4.62 35.03 -5.88
N ASP A 44 3.92 36.10 -6.30
CA ASP A 44 3.15 36.13 -7.55
C ASP A 44 3.95 35.66 -8.79
N GLN A 45 5.28 35.84 -8.80
CA GLN A 45 6.12 35.38 -9.91
C GLN A 45 6.27 33.87 -9.92
N ILE A 46 6.31 33.23 -8.73
CA ILE A 46 6.40 31.77 -8.56
C ILE A 46 5.06 31.15 -8.95
N ASP A 47 3.95 31.75 -8.51
CA ASP A 47 2.58 31.31 -8.85
C ASP A 47 2.32 31.40 -10.36
N ASN A 48 2.71 32.48 -11.00
CA ASN A 48 2.59 32.63 -12.44
C ASN A 48 3.41 31.61 -13.22
N LEU A 49 4.61 31.28 -12.75
CA LEU A 49 5.43 30.22 -13.34
C LEU A 49 4.80 28.84 -13.14
N LEU A 50 4.23 28.56 -11.97
CA LEU A 50 3.49 27.33 -11.73
C LEU A 50 2.34 27.20 -12.73
N GLY A 51 1.50 28.22 -12.89
CA GLY A 51 0.38 28.21 -13.83
C GLY A 51 0.83 27.96 -15.28
N ALA A 52 1.90 28.61 -15.73
CA ALA A 52 2.44 28.42 -17.07
C ALA A 52 3.00 26.99 -17.29
N ILE A 53 3.69 26.44 -16.28
CA ILE A 53 4.21 25.07 -16.32
C ILE A 53 3.05 24.07 -16.31
N GLU A 54 2.03 24.30 -15.49
CA GLU A 54 0.83 23.46 -15.41
C GLU A 54 0.12 23.36 -16.76
N GLU A 55 -0.25 24.49 -17.35
CA GLU A 55 -0.90 24.57 -18.66
C GLU A 55 -0.08 23.85 -19.73
N THR A 56 1.22 24.15 -19.80
CA THR A 56 2.13 23.50 -20.76
C THR A 56 2.21 21.98 -20.57
N CYS A 57 2.26 21.52 -19.32
CA CYS A 57 2.32 20.09 -19.01
C CYS A 57 1.03 19.37 -19.41
N PHE A 58 -0.15 19.91 -19.07
CA PHE A 58 -1.44 19.28 -19.36
C PHE A 58 -1.72 19.26 -20.86
N ASP A 59 -1.47 20.34 -21.57
CA ASP A 59 -1.63 20.40 -23.03
C ASP A 59 -0.79 19.33 -23.74
N ARG A 60 0.46 19.15 -23.29
CA ARG A 60 1.38 18.17 -23.89
C ARG A 60 1.02 16.73 -23.48
N ILE A 61 0.51 16.49 -22.25
CA ILE A 61 0.09 15.16 -21.79
C ILE A 61 -1.11 14.66 -22.59
N ALA A 62 -2.03 15.54 -22.99
CA ALA A 62 -3.25 15.16 -23.70
C ALA A 62 -2.98 14.42 -25.05
N GLY A 63 -1.82 14.67 -25.68
CA GLY A 63 -1.39 14.00 -26.90
C GLY A 63 -0.48 12.78 -26.72
N GLU A 64 -0.16 12.39 -25.49
CA GLU A 64 0.80 11.31 -25.22
C GLU A 64 0.12 10.00 -24.82
N PRO A 65 0.63 8.84 -25.24
CA PRO A 65 0.14 7.56 -24.76
C PRO A 65 0.27 7.46 -23.22
N ALA A 66 -0.75 6.90 -22.56
CA ALA A 66 -0.72 6.68 -21.13
C ALA A 66 0.50 5.83 -20.73
N GLY A 67 1.27 6.30 -19.74
CA GLY A 67 2.45 5.59 -19.26
C GLY A 67 3.72 5.73 -20.11
N SER A 68 3.70 6.50 -21.20
CA SER A 68 4.91 6.79 -21.98
C SER A 68 5.99 7.48 -21.12
N PRO A 69 7.30 7.32 -21.42
CA PRO A 69 8.37 8.02 -20.71
C PRO A 69 8.17 9.55 -20.73
N ARG A 70 7.63 10.08 -21.81
CA ARG A 70 7.35 11.50 -21.98
C ARG A 70 6.20 11.96 -21.09
N SER A 71 5.09 11.22 -21.05
CA SER A 71 3.97 11.49 -20.14
C SER A 71 4.42 11.43 -18.67
N ARG A 72 5.30 10.49 -18.31
CA ARG A 72 5.88 10.41 -16.95
C ARG A 72 6.69 11.64 -16.61
N ARG A 73 7.57 12.07 -17.53
CA ARG A 73 8.42 13.25 -17.32
C ARG A 73 7.59 14.53 -17.16
N LEU A 74 6.56 14.74 -17.97
CA LEU A 74 5.66 15.89 -17.86
C LEU A 74 4.92 15.91 -16.51
N ARG A 75 4.41 14.77 -16.06
CA ARG A 75 3.80 14.64 -14.72
C ARG A 75 4.80 14.90 -13.60
N GLY A 76 6.05 14.50 -13.78
CA GLY A 76 7.12 14.79 -12.84
C GLY A 76 7.46 16.28 -12.79
N VAL A 77 7.59 16.93 -13.93
CA VAL A 77 7.83 18.40 -14.04
C VAL A 77 6.76 19.17 -13.25
N PHE A 78 5.50 18.88 -13.51
CA PHE A 78 4.39 19.54 -12.78
C PHE A 78 4.47 19.29 -11.26
N ARG A 79 4.80 18.08 -10.81
CA ARG A 79 4.95 17.79 -9.38
C ARG A 79 6.15 18.49 -8.76
N VAL A 80 7.25 18.64 -9.48
CA VAL A 80 8.40 19.45 -9.03
C VAL A 80 7.99 20.91 -8.86
N ALA A 81 7.30 21.49 -9.86
CA ALA A 81 6.81 22.86 -9.79
C ALA A 81 5.89 23.10 -8.58
N LEU A 82 4.92 22.19 -8.32
CA LEU A 82 4.05 22.25 -7.14
C LEU A 82 4.83 22.23 -5.81
N ASN A 83 5.92 21.48 -5.71
CA ASN A 83 6.72 21.46 -4.48
C ASN A 83 7.65 22.67 -4.38
N LEU A 84 8.09 23.26 -5.50
CA LEU A 84 8.83 24.52 -5.51
C LEU A 84 7.95 25.69 -5.06
N GLU A 85 6.70 25.76 -5.51
CA GLU A 85 5.74 26.77 -5.03
C GLU A 85 5.53 26.65 -3.51
N LYS A 86 5.29 25.46 -2.97
CA LYS A 86 5.17 25.25 -1.52
C LYS A 86 6.40 25.74 -0.75
N LEU A 87 7.59 25.60 -1.33
CA LEU A 87 8.81 26.13 -0.72
C LEU A 87 8.79 27.67 -0.72
N GLY A 88 8.24 28.31 -1.77
CA GLY A 88 7.96 29.74 -1.83
C GLY A 88 7.00 30.18 -0.73
N ASP A 89 5.87 29.50 -0.61
CA ASP A 89 4.88 29.71 0.45
C ASP A 89 5.50 29.68 1.86
N TYR A 90 6.38 28.69 2.12
CA TYR A 90 7.06 28.64 3.42
C TYR A 90 8.03 29.80 3.61
N ALA A 91 8.66 30.32 2.56
CA ALA A 91 9.47 31.53 2.66
C ALA A 91 8.62 32.78 2.95
N VAL A 92 7.40 32.87 2.37
CA VAL A 92 6.43 33.94 2.71
C VAL A 92 6.02 33.82 4.17
N ASN A 93 5.67 32.61 4.64
CA ASN A 93 5.30 32.36 6.03
C ASN A 93 6.43 32.75 7.02
N ILE A 94 7.70 32.50 6.65
CA ILE A 94 8.87 32.96 7.44
C ILE A 94 8.95 34.48 7.44
N ALA A 95 8.72 35.15 6.31
CA ALA A 95 8.73 36.60 6.22
C ALA A 95 7.62 37.25 7.08
N GLU A 96 6.44 36.64 7.15
CA GLU A 96 5.37 37.07 8.08
C GLU A 96 5.81 37.02 9.53
N GLN A 97 6.59 36.02 9.92
CA GLN A 97 7.13 35.93 11.28
C GLN A 97 8.11 37.10 11.56
N ALA A 98 8.79 37.66 10.56
CA ALA A 98 9.59 38.84 10.73
C ALA A 98 8.74 40.06 11.13
N GLU A 99 7.54 40.23 10.57
CA GLU A 99 6.59 41.28 10.91
C GLU A 99 6.07 41.14 12.34
N HIS A 100 5.76 39.89 12.76
CA HIS A 100 5.37 39.60 14.14
C HIS A 100 6.51 39.93 15.11
N LEU A 101 7.75 39.52 14.77
CA LEU A 101 8.91 39.71 15.60
C LEU A 101 9.30 41.21 15.73
N ALA A 102 9.03 42.01 14.71
CA ALA A 102 9.29 43.44 14.73
C ALA A 102 8.44 44.21 15.77
N ARG A 103 7.27 43.67 16.13
CA ARG A 103 6.36 44.22 17.15
C ARG A 103 6.73 43.82 18.58
N LEU A 104 7.64 42.85 18.74
CA LEU A 104 8.05 42.31 20.03
C LEU A 104 9.37 42.90 20.51
N PRO A 105 9.61 42.96 21.85
CA PRO A 105 10.89 43.41 22.40
C PRO A 105 12.05 42.58 21.83
N THR A 106 13.19 43.25 21.60
CA THR A 106 14.40 42.58 21.10
C THR A 106 14.97 41.66 22.17
N ARG A 107 15.06 40.36 21.87
CA ARG A 107 15.62 39.32 22.74
C ARG A 107 16.53 38.42 21.88
N PRO A 108 17.47 37.68 22.51
CA PRO A 108 18.22 36.63 21.82
C PRO A 108 17.28 35.53 21.29
N ILE A 109 17.51 35.07 20.07
CA ILE A 109 16.77 33.97 19.48
C ILE A 109 16.94 32.71 20.36
N PRO A 110 15.85 32.00 20.70
CA PRO A 110 15.90 30.96 21.72
C PRO A 110 16.58 29.66 21.30
N PHE A 111 16.73 29.43 19.97
CA PHE A 111 17.35 28.24 19.39
C PHE A 111 17.96 28.55 18.02
N ASP A 112 18.79 27.67 17.48
CA ASP A 112 19.42 27.85 16.17
C ASP A 112 18.37 27.77 15.04
N LEU A 113 18.28 28.83 14.25
CA LEU A 113 17.49 28.89 13.02
C LEU A 113 18.38 29.08 11.77
N ALA A 114 19.64 29.49 11.97
CA ALA A 114 20.55 29.68 10.86
C ALA A 114 21.11 28.37 10.32
N GLY A 115 21.33 27.40 11.20
CA GLY A 115 21.72 26.03 10.82
C GLY A 115 20.69 25.35 9.91
N PRO A 116 19.44 25.19 10.36
CA PRO A 116 18.36 24.66 9.53
C PRO A 116 18.18 25.38 8.20
N ALA A 117 18.24 26.72 8.19
CA ALA A 117 18.11 27.50 6.95
C ALA A 117 19.23 27.19 5.95
N ARG A 118 20.48 27.01 6.41
CA ARG A 118 21.59 26.60 5.53
C ARG A 118 21.41 25.20 4.97
N VAL A 119 20.92 24.26 5.77
CA VAL A 119 20.61 22.89 5.33
C VAL A 119 19.54 22.92 4.24
N ALA A 120 18.44 23.64 4.47
CA ALA A 120 17.36 23.76 3.49
C ALA A 120 17.83 24.42 2.17
N LEU A 121 18.64 25.48 2.24
CA LEU A 121 19.17 26.16 1.05
C LEU A 121 20.12 25.27 0.25
N ALA A 122 21.03 24.56 0.90
CA ALA A 122 21.96 23.66 0.24
C ALA A 122 21.20 22.49 -0.44
N ALA A 123 20.25 21.90 0.25
CA ALA A 123 19.45 20.81 -0.28
C ALA A 123 18.54 21.26 -1.45
N LEU A 124 17.98 22.48 -1.38
CA LEU A 124 17.19 23.06 -2.48
C LEU A 124 18.04 23.28 -3.74
N ASP A 125 19.28 23.76 -3.59
CA ASP A 125 20.22 23.89 -4.70
C ASP A 125 20.53 22.54 -5.34
N GLU A 126 20.84 21.56 -4.53
CA GLU A 126 21.20 20.21 -4.98
C GLU A 126 20.01 19.47 -5.63
N VAL A 127 18.81 19.53 -5.06
CA VAL A 127 17.62 18.90 -5.65
C VAL A 127 17.22 19.58 -6.96
N SER A 128 17.43 20.89 -7.09
CA SER A 128 17.16 21.62 -8.33
C SER A 128 18.13 21.21 -9.45
N THR A 129 19.41 21.06 -9.14
CA THR A 129 20.40 20.55 -10.09
C THR A 129 20.20 19.07 -10.41
N SER A 130 19.71 18.28 -9.48
CA SER A 130 19.43 16.85 -9.71
C SER A 130 18.40 16.62 -10.83
N PHE A 131 17.37 17.46 -10.86
CA PHE A 131 16.34 17.39 -11.88
C PHE A 131 16.85 17.80 -13.27
N THR A 132 17.62 18.91 -13.35
CA THR A 132 18.17 19.41 -14.61
C THR A 132 19.23 18.49 -15.20
N ASP A 133 20.09 17.92 -14.36
CA ASP A 133 21.18 17.03 -14.76
C ASP A 133 20.73 15.57 -14.96
N GLY A 134 19.53 15.22 -14.47
CA GLY A 134 19.06 13.83 -14.45
C GLY A 134 19.88 12.95 -13.51
N SER A 135 20.37 13.50 -12.38
CA SER A 135 21.25 12.80 -11.45
C SER A 135 20.48 12.20 -10.27
N ALA A 136 20.43 10.86 -10.22
CA ALA A 136 19.87 10.14 -9.08
C ALA A 136 20.68 10.35 -7.79
N GLU A 137 22.00 10.47 -7.89
CA GLU A 137 22.92 10.70 -6.76
C GLU A 137 22.57 12.02 -6.06
N LYS A 138 22.50 13.13 -6.83
CA LYS A 138 22.12 14.43 -6.28
C LYS A 138 20.72 14.41 -5.67
N ALA A 139 19.76 13.72 -6.32
CA ALA A 139 18.40 13.58 -5.79
C ALA A 139 18.39 12.84 -4.44
N LYS A 140 19.17 11.78 -4.30
CA LYS A 140 19.32 11.04 -3.04
C LYS A 140 19.93 11.88 -1.95
N HIS A 141 21.07 12.52 -2.24
CA HIS A 141 21.80 13.33 -1.27
C HIS A 141 20.97 14.53 -0.77
N ALA A 142 20.27 15.22 -1.67
CA ALA A 142 19.37 16.31 -1.29
C ALA A 142 18.26 15.85 -0.30
N CYS A 143 17.79 14.62 -0.44
CA CYS A 143 16.76 14.05 0.46
C CYS A 143 17.26 13.82 1.90
N ASP A 144 18.57 13.75 2.14
CA ASP A 144 19.14 13.59 3.49
C ASP A 144 18.88 14.82 4.39
N CYS A 145 18.42 15.94 3.81
CA CYS A 145 18.06 17.13 4.58
C CYS A 145 16.80 16.93 5.45
N GLU A 146 15.86 16.08 5.05
CA GLU A 146 14.57 15.90 5.76
C GLU A 146 14.78 15.37 7.18
N PRO A 147 15.44 14.22 7.42
CA PRO A 147 15.63 13.73 8.79
C PRO A 147 16.47 14.68 9.65
N GLU A 148 17.35 15.44 9.06
CA GLU A 148 18.16 16.43 9.77
C GLU A 148 17.31 17.66 10.20
N LEU A 149 16.48 18.20 9.31
CA LEU A 149 15.58 19.31 9.62
C LEU A 149 14.50 18.90 10.63
N ASP A 150 13.98 17.68 10.53
CA ASP A 150 13.04 17.12 11.49
C ASP A 150 13.68 16.95 12.88
N ARG A 151 14.94 16.50 12.96
CA ARG A 151 15.69 16.41 14.21
C ARG A 151 15.87 17.80 14.84
N GLN A 152 16.29 18.79 14.04
CA GLN A 152 16.51 20.18 14.50
C GLN A 152 15.20 20.84 14.99
N TYR A 153 14.09 20.59 14.29
CA TYR A 153 12.78 21.04 14.75
C TYR A 153 12.37 20.41 16.09
N ARG A 154 12.56 19.10 16.27
CA ARG A 154 12.29 18.43 17.57
C ARG A 154 13.13 19.00 18.71
N GLU A 155 14.39 19.32 18.47
CA GLU A 155 15.26 19.98 19.43
C GLU A 155 14.77 21.41 19.78
N ALA A 156 14.39 22.20 18.75
CA ALA A 156 13.81 23.53 18.96
C ALA A 156 12.52 23.47 19.77
N LEU A 157 11.64 22.50 19.48
CA LEU A 157 10.39 22.26 20.21
C LEU A 157 10.66 21.91 21.69
N ALA A 158 11.59 21.02 21.96
CA ALA A 158 11.98 20.66 23.33
C ALA A 158 12.53 21.86 24.11
N GLN A 159 13.37 22.69 23.46
CA GLN A 159 13.88 23.92 24.05
C GLN A 159 12.76 24.95 24.29
N ALA A 160 11.79 25.06 23.38
CA ALA A 160 10.63 25.95 23.56
C ALA A 160 9.81 25.54 24.79
N PHE A 161 9.48 24.24 24.95
CA PHE A 161 8.77 23.75 26.13
C PHE A 161 9.51 24.04 27.44
N LYS A 162 10.83 23.84 27.48
CA LYS A 162 11.63 24.18 28.65
C LYS A 162 11.54 25.67 29.00
N ARG A 163 11.63 26.55 27.99
CA ARG A 163 11.58 28.02 28.22
C ARG A 163 10.20 28.51 28.66
N PHE A 164 9.09 27.85 28.23
CA PHE A 164 7.75 28.21 28.70
C PHE A 164 7.59 28.06 30.21
N THR A 165 8.37 27.22 30.88
CA THR A 165 8.34 27.03 32.33
C THR A 165 9.24 28.02 33.10
N GLU A 166 10.08 28.79 32.41
CA GLU A 166 11.01 29.75 33.00
C GLU A 166 10.33 31.11 33.24
N PRO A 167 10.51 31.75 34.41
CA PRO A 167 9.93 33.08 34.69
C PRO A 167 10.45 34.15 33.72
N GLY A 168 9.57 35.07 33.32
CA GLY A 168 9.95 36.23 32.51
C GLY A 168 10.17 35.96 31.05
N GLN A 169 9.83 34.79 30.56
CA GLN A 169 9.85 34.45 29.12
C GLN A 169 8.64 35.06 28.41
N ASP A 170 8.85 35.45 27.15
CA ASP A 170 7.79 35.92 26.28
C ASP A 170 7.31 34.80 25.37
N ALA A 171 6.13 34.29 25.64
CA ALA A 171 5.55 33.18 24.89
C ALA A 171 5.36 33.53 23.40
N ALA A 172 4.94 34.75 23.09
CA ALA A 172 4.77 35.17 21.69
C ALA A 172 6.11 35.17 20.94
N PHE A 173 7.20 35.58 21.59
CA PHE A 173 8.55 35.56 21.02
C PHE A 173 9.01 34.12 20.75
N ILE A 174 8.81 33.19 21.71
CA ILE A 174 9.19 31.78 21.58
C ILE A 174 8.40 31.12 20.45
N ILE A 175 7.08 31.33 20.42
CA ILE A 175 6.18 30.76 19.41
C ILE A 175 6.53 31.24 18.02
N THR A 176 6.77 32.56 17.82
CA THR A 176 7.18 33.13 16.52
C THR A 176 8.46 32.48 15.99
N ASN A 177 9.46 32.26 16.84
CA ASN A 177 10.70 31.57 16.44
C ASN A 177 10.46 30.09 16.15
N LEU A 178 9.57 29.42 16.90
CA LEU A 178 9.24 28.02 16.69
C LEU A 178 8.51 27.80 15.35
N PHE A 179 7.65 28.73 14.93
CA PHE A 179 7.02 28.68 13.60
C PHE A 179 8.06 28.72 12.47
N VAL A 180 9.10 29.55 12.56
CA VAL A 180 10.19 29.55 11.57
C VAL A 180 10.88 28.19 11.50
N SER A 181 11.19 27.58 12.67
CA SER A 181 11.76 26.24 12.72
C SER A 181 10.83 25.19 12.07
N LYS A 182 9.49 25.33 12.27
CA LYS A 182 8.50 24.43 11.66
C LYS A 182 8.42 24.60 10.13
N PHE A 183 8.50 25.82 9.63
CA PHE A 183 8.49 26.05 8.19
C PHE A 183 9.77 25.51 7.51
N LEU A 184 10.93 25.60 8.18
CA LEU A 184 12.17 25.00 7.68
C LEU A 184 12.09 23.46 7.63
N GLU A 185 11.46 22.81 8.62
CA GLU A 185 11.18 21.37 8.59
C GLU A 185 10.24 21.01 7.43
N ARG A 186 9.15 21.78 7.21
CA ARG A 186 8.25 21.59 6.06
C ARG A 186 8.94 21.76 4.70
N MET A 187 9.98 22.59 4.64
CA MET A 187 10.82 22.68 3.44
C MET A 187 11.56 21.37 3.19
N GLY A 188 12.05 20.69 4.23
CA GLY A 188 12.65 19.37 4.11
C GLY A 188 11.71 18.35 3.47
N ASP A 189 10.45 18.29 3.93
CA ASP A 189 9.40 17.47 3.34
C ASP A 189 9.22 17.72 1.82
N SER A 190 9.19 18.99 1.41
CA SER A 190 9.00 19.36 0.01
C SER A 190 10.23 19.04 -0.84
N ILE A 191 11.44 19.22 -0.32
CA ILE A 191 12.69 18.83 -0.97
C ILE A 191 12.75 17.31 -1.17
N LEU A 192 12.42 16.53 -0.14
CA LEU A 192 12.29 15.07 -0.25
C LEU A 192 11.31 14.67 -1.37
N ASN A 193 10.14 15.32 -1.45
CA ASN A 193 9.17 15.07 -2.50
C ASN A 193 9.69 15.38 -3.91
N ILE A 194 10.51 16.43 -4.07
CA ILE A 194 11.17 16.76 -5.34
C ILE A 194 12.19 15.68 -5.70
N GLY A 195 13.04 15.25 -4.75
CA GLY A 195 14.01 14.19 -4.94
C GLY A 195 13.36 12.86 -5.35
N GLU A 196 12.32 12.43 -4.62
CA GLU A 196 11.53 11.23 -4.97
C GLU A 196 10.86 11.35 -6.35
N THR A 197 10.42 12.56 -6.73
CA THR A 197 9.86 12.81 -8.06
C THR A 197 10.92 12.73 -9.15
N THR A 198 12.14 13.21 -8.89
CA THR A 198 13.28 13.07 -9.81
C THR A 198 13.62 11.59 -10.01
N LEU A 199 13.70 10.81 -8.93
CA LEU A 199 13.91 9.37 -9.00
C LEU A 199 12.80 8.68 -9.81
N PHE A 200 11.52 9.08 -9.63
CA PHE A 200 10.41 8.58 -10.44
C PHE A 200 10.57 8.89 -11.93
N ILE A 201 11.03 10.08 -12.29
CA ILE A 201 11.27 10.45 -13.69
C ILE A 201 12.35 9.56 -14.30
N LEU A 202 13.41 9.28 -13.56
CA LEU A 202 14.56 8.51 -14.02
C LEU A 202 14.26 7.01 -14.12
N THR A 203 13.59 6.43 -13.11
CA THR A 203 13.33 4.99 -13.03
C THR A 203 11.99 4.59 -13.66
N GLY A 204 11.05 5.51 -13.73
CA GLY A 204 9.66 5.25 -14.15
C GLY A 204 8.75 4.72 -13.05
N GLU A 205 9.26 4.50 -11.84
CA GLU A 205 8.54 3.86 -10.75
C GLU A 205 8.39 4.80 -9.55
N ARG A 206 7.18 4.82 -8.94
CA ARG A 206 6.90 5.62 -7.75
C ARG A 206 7.44 4.93 -6.51
N LEU A 207 8.71 5.17 -6.22
CA LEU A 207 9.38 4.65 -5.03
C LEU A 207 9.60 5.78 -4.02
N LYS A 208 9.46 5.46 -2.74
CA LYS A 208 10.00 6.28 -1.67
C LYS A 208 11.52 6.16 -1.65
N LEU A 209 12.21 7.19 -1.15
CA LEU A 209 13.68 7.19 -1.12
C LEU A 209 14.25 5.90 -0.50
N HIS A 210 13.76 5.49 0.67
CA HIS A 210 14.23 4.27 1.34
C HIS A 210 14.04 3.01 0.50
N GLN A 211 12.98 2.95 -0.32
CA GLN A 211 12.71 1.84 -1.22
C GLN A 211 13.67 1.83 -2.41
N TYR A 212 13.95 3.01 -2.95
CA TYR A 212 14.95 3.16 -4.01
C TYR A 212 16.33 2.69 -3.54
N LEU A 213 16.76 3.15 -2.35
CA LEU A 213 18.03 2.74 -1.75
C LEU A 213 18.10 1.23 -1.48
N HIS A 214 17.01 0.62 -1.01
CA HIS A 214 16.91 -0.82 -0.85
C HIS A 214 17.06 -1.56 -2.18
N LEU A 215 16.35 -1.13 -3.20
CA LEU A 215 16.43 -1.75 -4.53
C LEU A 215 17.81 -1.62 -5.14
N GLU A 216 18.46 -0.46 -4.98
CA GLU A 216 19.81 -0.22 -5.45
C GLU A 216 20.85 -1.13 -4.74
N GLN A 217 20.75 -1.28 -3.43
CA GLN A 217 21.59 -2.20 -2.66
C GLN A 217 21.36 -3.66 -3.08
N MET A 218 20.11 -4.04 -3.28
CA MET A 218 19.74 -5.37 -3.78
C MET A 218 20.28 -5.65 -5.18
N ALA A 219 20.21 -4.66 -6.08
CA ALA A 219 20.73 -4.80 -7.43
C ALA A 219 22.25 -4.96 -7.43
N THR A 220 22.96 -4.19 -6.63
CA THR A 220 24.40 -4.30 -6.45
C THR A 220 24.79 -5.69 -5.96
N ASP A 221 24.03 -6.22 -4.99
CA ASP A 221 24.25 -7.54 -4.41
C ASP A 221 23.93 -8.70 -5.38
N VAL A 222 22.93 -8.54 -6.25
CA VAL A 222 22.55 -9.53 -7.28
C VAL A 222 23.41 -9.40 -8.52
N ALA A 223 23.92 -8.19 -8.81
CA ALA A 223 24.79 -7.90 -9.95
C ALA A 223 26.26 -8.27 -9.74
N SER A 224 26.67 -8.80 -8.56
CA SER A 224 28.06 -9.08 -8.13
C SER A 224 29.03 -9.51 -9.25
N ALA A 225 29.38 -8.58 -10.14
CA ALA A 225 30.56 -8.61 -10.98
C ALA A 225 30.94 -7.17 -11.37
N PRO A 226 32.22 -6.83 -11.39
CA PRO A 226 32.70 -5.47 -11.63
C PRO A 226 32.43 -5.01 -13.05
N GLY A 227 31.81 -3.86 -13.20
CA GLY A 227 31.82 -3.07 -14.42
C GLY A 227 30.52 -3.00 -15.23
N GLY A 228 29.41 -2.64 -14.65
CA GLY A 228 28.19 -2.35 -15.44
C GLY A 228 27.17 -1.54 -14.65
N GLU A 229 27.17 -0.23 -14.84
CA GLU A 229 26.06 0.69 -14.48
C GLU A 229 24.89 0.51 -15.47
N GLU A 230 24.23 -0.64 -15.47
CA GLU A 230 22.95 -0.72 -16.17
C GLU A 230 21.83 -0.28 -15.21
N PRO A 231 20.93 0.60 -15.66
CA PRO A 231 19.81 1.03 -14.84
C PRO A 231 18.92 -0.15 -14.49
N LEU A 232 18.54 -0.23 -13.23
CA LEU A 232 17.61 -1.24 -12.71
C LEU A 232 16.31 -1.22 -13.53
N ASP A 233 16.02 -2.29 -14.28
CA ASP A 233 14.68 -2.48 -14.86
C ASP A 233 13.75 -3.03 -13.75
N PHE A 234 13.25 -2.10 -12.94
CA PHE A 234 12.25 -2.38 -11.91
C PHE A 234 10.88 -1.96 -12.44
N ARG A 235 9.90 -2.83 -12.30
CA ARG A 235 8.49 -2.51 -12.59
C ARG A 235 7.64 -2.85 -11.38
N GLN A 236 7.00 -1.84 -10.82
CA GLN A 236 6.00 -2.07 -9.78
C GLN A 236 4.81 -2.84 -10.39
N ILE A 237 4.52 -4.03 -9.86
CA ILE A 237 3.41 -4.86 -10.33
C ILE A 237 2.12 -4.42 -9.63
N TRP A 238 2.18 -4.14 -8.33
CA TRP A 238 1.01 -3.73 -7.55
C TRP A 238 1.38 -3.09 -6.21
N GLY A 239 0.58 -2.09 -5.79
CA GLY A 239 0.53 -1.59 -4.43
C GLY A 239 -0.85 -1.89 -3.89
N GLY A 240 -1.02 -3.00 -3.17
CA GLY A 240 -2.31 -3.43 -2.64
C GLY A 240 -2.79 -2.58 -1.46
N ILE A 241 -4.08 -2.71 -1.14
CA ILE A 241 -4.73 -2.13 0.05
C ILE A 241 -4.03 -2.61 1.35
N SER A 242 -3.31 -3.73 1.32
CA SER A 242 -2.58 -4.31 2.45
C SER A 242 -1.33 -3.54 2.90
N GLY A 243 -0.94 -2.48 2.17
CA GLY A 243 0.28 -1.71 2.46
C GLY A 243 1.59 -2.40 2.08
N ALA A 244 1.54 -3.63 1.55
CA ALA A 244 2.69 -4.28 0.93
C ALA A 244 2.89 -3.76 -0.50
N ARG A 245 4.14 -3.67 -0.93
CA ARG A 245 4.52 -3.31 -2.30
C ARG A 245 5.17 -4.48 -2.98
N VAL A 246 4.83 -4.68 -4.23
CA VAL A 246 5.33 -5.79 -5.05
C VAL A 246 5.87 -5.24 -6.35
N GLY A 247 7.08 -5.65 -6.73
CA GLY A 247 7.73 -5.23 -7.96
C GLY A 247 8.46 -6.39 -8.64
N ARG A 248 8.63 -6.28 -9.95
CA ARG A 248 9.44 -7.19 -10.76
C ARG A 248 10.79 -6.54 -11.01
N LEU A 249 11.86 -7.28 -10.77
CA LEU A 249 13.23 -6.93 -11.11
C LEU A 249 13.70 -7.86 -12.22
N VAL A 250 14.45 -7.33 -13.18
CA VAL A 250 15.12 -8.17 -14.18
C VAL A 250 16.56 -8.34 -13.75
N GLY A 251 16.88 -9.54 -13.25
CA GLY A 251 18.24 -9.95 -12.89
C GLY A 251 18.92 -10.76 -14.02
N ARG A 252 20.21 -11.05 -13.88
CA ARG A 252 20.97 -11.85 -14.87
C ARG A 252 20.45 -13.28 -15.06
N GLU A 253 19.91 -13.87 -13.99
CA GLU A 253 19.34 -15.23 -14.01
C GLU A 253 17.84 -15.24 -14.37
N GLY A 254 17.30 -14.11 -14.82
CA GLY A 254 15.90 -13.95 -15.14
C GLY A 254 15.15 -13.03 -14.19
N PRO A 255 13.82 -12.94 -14.34
CA PRO A 255 13.01 -12.05 -13.55
C PRO A 255 12.90 -12.51 -12.09
N LEU A 256 12.92 -11.54 -11.18
CA LEU A 256 12.75 -11.71 -9.74
C LEU A 256 11.53 -10.94 -9.26
N ILE A 257 10.91 -11.43 -8.20
CA ILE A 257 9.89 -10.69 -7.46
C ILE A 257 10.52 -10.02 -6.25
N TRP A 258 10.23 -8.75 -6.06
CA TRP A 258 10.52 -8.02 -4.84
C TRP A 258 9.21 -7.73 -4.10
N LYS A 259 9.20 -7.97 -2.79
CA LYS A 259 8.07 -7.63 -1.92
C LYS A 259 8.58 -6.94 -0.66
N GLU A 260 7.95 -5.82 -0.28
CA GLU A 260 8.25 -5.06 0.93
C GLU A 260 6.97 -4.86 1.74
N GLY A 261 7.10 -4.92 3.06
CA GLY A 261 5.99 -4.68 3.99
C GLY A 261 6.44 -4.44 5.42
N ALA A 262 5.48 -4.49 6.35
CA ALA A 262 5.81 -4.51 7.78
C ALA A 262 6.62 -5.76 8.11
N GLU A 263 7.68 -5.60 8.91
CA GLU A 263 8.65 -6.64 9.27
C GLU A 263 7.98 -7.96 9.68
N ALA A 264 7.10 -7.93 10.67
CA ALA A 264 6.44 -9.14 11.16
C ALA A 264 5.63 -9.90 10.08
N LYS A 265 5.02 -9.18 9.11
CA LYS A 265 4.26 -9.81 8.03
C LYS A 265 5.16 -10.46 6.98
N ILE A 266 6.26 -9.78 6.63
CA ILE A 266 7.22 -10.32 5.65
C ILE A 266 7.95 -11.52 6.24
N GLU A 267 8.37 -11.44 7.51
CA GLU A 267 9.01 -12.54 8.22
C GLU A 267 8.10 -13.79 8.26
N GLU A 268 6.82 -13.61 8.60
CA GLU A 268 5.83 -14.68 8.60
C GLU A 268 5.65 -15.27 7.18
N GLU A 269 5.53 -14.42 6.16
CA GLU A 269 5.39 -14.87 4.77
C GLU A 269 6.61 -15.65 4.28
N VAL A 270 7.82 -15.18 4.57
CA VAL A 270 9.05 -15.88 4.20
C VAL A 270 9.14 -17.23 4.88
N ARG A 271 8.84 -17.32 6.19
CA ARG A 271 8.80 -18.58 6.92
C ARG A 271 7.82 -19.57 6.28
N GLU A 272 6.62 -19.10 5.93
CA GLU A 272 5.61 -19.93 5.30
C GLU A 272 6.02 -20.35 3.88
N MET A 273 6.67 -19.47 3.10
CA MET A 273 7.22 -19.82 1.78
C MET A 273 8.31 -20.90 1.87
N GLU A 274 9.20 -20.84 2.87
CA GLU A 274 10.22 -21.87 3.12
C GLU A 274 9.58 -23.19 3.48
N GLU A 275 8.54 -23.19 4.32
CA GLU A 275 7.79 -24.39 4.68
C GLU A 275 7.06 -25.00 3.48
N TRP A 276 6.38 -24.19 2.67
CA TRP A 276 5.74 -24.64 1.44
C TRP A 276 6.73 -25.26 0.45
N ASN A 277 7.89 -24.63 0.24
CA ASN A 277 8.91 -25.15 -0.66
C ASN A 277 9.54 -26.46 -0.14
N ARG A 278 9.50 -26.72 1.18
CA ARG A 278 9.92 -27.99 1.76
C ARG A 278 8.89 -29.08 1.50
N LEU A 279 7.60 -28.77 1.59
CA LEU A 279 6.50 -29.70 1.40
C LEU A 279 6.20 -29.98 -0.08
N VAL A 280 6.11 -28.91 -0.88
CA VAL A 280 5.78 -28.98 -2.31
C VAL A 280 6.70 -28.04 -3.07
N PRO A 281 7.90 -28.48 -3.49
CA PRO A 281 8.89 -27.63 -4.16
C PRO A 281 8.34 -26.97 -5.42
N GLY A 282 8.50 -25.63 -5.51
CA GLY A 282 8.10 -24.84 -6.66
C GLY A 282 6.61 -24.43 -6.69
N LEU A 283 5.83 -24.76 -5.67
CA LEU A 283 4.44 -24.30 -5.55
C LEU A 283 4.36 -22.80 -5.17
N VAL A 284 5.29 -22.32 -4.37
CA VAL A 284 5.43 -20.91 -3.98
C VAL A 284 6.76 -20.34 -4.45
N PRO A 285 6.94 -19.00 -4.53
CA PRO A 285 8.21 -18.41 -4.89
C PRO A 285 9.33 -18.87 -3.96
N GLY A 286 10.50 -19.22 -4.50
CA GLY A 286 11.71 -19.45 -3.68
C GLY A 286 12.28 -18.10 -3.24
N VAL A 287 12.59 -17.94 -1.95
CA VAL A 287 13.25 -16.75 -1.39
C VAL A 287 14.74 -16.82 -1.67
N LYS A 288 15.30 -15.78 -2.31
CA LYS A 288 16.74 -15.68 -2.63
C LYS A 288 17.49 -14.84 -1.60
N LYS A 289 16.90 -13.71 -1.16
CA LYS A 289 17.54 -12.79 -0.22
C LYS A 289 16.51 -12.00 0.59
N ARG A 290 16.87 -11.65 1.82
CA ARG A 290 16.07 -10.83 2.73
C ARG A 290 16.83 -9.56 3.11
N PHE A 291 16.10 -8.48 3.37
CA PHE A 291 16.65 -7.18 3.74
C PHE A 291 15.74 -6.53 4.79
N GLN A 292 16.37 -6.00 5.83
CA GLN A 292 15.68 -5.36 6.94
C GLN A 292 16.22 -3.95 7.15
N ARG A 293 15.34 -2.96 7.28
CA ARG A 293 15.70 -1.58 7.61
C ARG A 293 14.51 -0.84 8.17
N ASP A 294 14.75 -0.04 9.22
CA ASP A 294 13.80 0.92 9.80
C ASP A 294 12.41 0.32 10.15
N GLY A 295 12.38 -0.92 10.69
CA GLY A 295 11.13 -1.61 11.06
C GLY A 295 10.32 -2.14 9.87
N ARG A 296 10.90 -2.13 8.67
CA ARG A 296 10.37 -2.75 7.46
C ARG A 296 11.29 -3.86 6.99
N GLU A 297 10.69 -4.85 6.38
CA GLU A 297 11.42 -5.95 5.75
C GLU A 297 11.01 -6.10 4.29
N SER A 298 11.96 -6.56 3.48
CA SER A 298 11.70 -6.93 2.09
C SER A 298 12.44 -8.21 1.73
N PHE A 299 11.95 -8.92 0.73
CA PHE A 299 12.63 -10.06 0.15
C PHE A 299 12.70 -10.00 -1.37
N LEU A 300 13.74 -10.62 -1.90
CA LEU A 300 13.84 -11.02 -3.30
C LEU A 300 13.51 -12.50 -3.42
N GLY A 301 12.61 -12.83 -4.32
CA GLY A 301 12.25 -14.20 -4.61
C GLY A 301 12.22 -14.51 -6.10
N GLN A 302 11.98 -15.76 -6.43
CA GLN A 302 11.75 -16.19 -7.80
C GLN A 302 10.47 -15.54 -8.34
N TYR A 303 10.55 -14.94 -9.53
CA TYR A 303 9.35 -14.52 -10.25
C TYR A 303 8.66 -15.74 -10.85
N LEU A 304 7.39 -15.91 -10.53
CA LEU A 304 6.56 -16.98 -11.10
C LEU A 304 5.83 -16.46 -12.33
N GLU A 305 6.10 -17.08 -13.47
CA GLU A 305 5.43 -16.73 -14.73
C GLU A 305 3.97 -17.18 -14.66
N GLY A 306 3.10 -16.45 -15.33
CA GLY A 306 1.67 -16.76 -15.41
C GLY A 306 0.77 -15.57 -15.17
N THR A 307 -0.50 -15.86 -14.97
CA THR A 307 -1.57 -14.89 -14.79
C THR A 307 -2.41 -15.28 -13.58
N SER A 308 -2.94 -14.30 -12.84
CA SER A 308 -3.83 -14.61 -11.72
C SER A 308 -5.03 -15.44 -12.19
N LEU A 309 -5.47 -16.37 -11.36
CA LEU A 309 -6.64 -17.18 -11.70
C LEU A 309 -7.89 -16.33 -11.93
N ARG A 310 -7.99 -15.18 -11.23
CA ARG A 310 -9.02 -14.18 -11.48
C ARG A 310 -9.00 -13.69 -12.92
N ASP A 311 -7.83 -13.29 -13.42
CA ASP A 311 -7.71 -12.76 -14.79
C ASP A 311 -7.94 -13.85 -15.83
N VAL A 312 -7.53 -15.10 -15.55
CA VAL A 312 -7.89 -16.25 -16.38
C VAL A 312 -9.41 -16.40 -16.45
N TYR A 313 -10.10 -16.35 -15.32
CA TYR A 313 -11.56 -16.49 -15.27
C TYR A 313 -12.29 -15.32 -15.94
N LEU A 314 -11.76 -14.12 -15.86
CA LEU A 314 -12.39 -12.94 -16.46
C LEU A 314 -12.14 -12.80 -17.96
N ALA A 315 -10.93 -13.13 -18.44
CA ALA A 315 -10.50 -12.76 -19.78
C ALA A 315 -10.32 -13.96 -20.76
N ARG A 316 -10.20 -15.21 -20.25
CA ARG A 316 -9.88 -16.35 -21.12
C ARG A 316 -11.14 -17.12 -21.57
N PRO A 317 -11.07 -17.86 -22.68
CA PRO A 317 -12.16 -18.71 -23.12
C PRO A 317 -12.39 -19.88 -22.17
N TRP A 318 -13.58 -20.49 -22.24
CA TRP A 318 -14.01 -21.55 -21.33
C TRP A 318 -13.05 -22.73 -21.22
N ASN A 319 -12.48 -23.19 -22.32
CA ASN A 319 -11.52 -24.32 -22.32
C ASN A 319 -10.27 -24.02 -21.48
N GLU A 320 -9.76 -22.77 -21.50
CA GLU A 320 -8.61 -22.35 -20.67
C GLU A 320 -9.02 -22.21 -19.21
N LYS A 321 -10.22 -21.64 -18.93
CA LYS A 321 -10.77 -21.58 -17.56
C LYS A 321 -10.89 -22.96 -16.94
N LEU A 322 -11.45 -23.90 -17.71
CA LEU A 322 -11.62 -25.29 -17.26
C LEU A 322 -10.28 -25.96 -16.99
N ARG A 323 -9.30 -25.81 -17.90
CA ARG A 323 -7.97 -26.40 -17.72
C ARG A 323 -7.27 -25.85 -16.50
N ALA A 324 -7.28 -24.53 -16.29
CA ALA A 324 -6.72 -23.90 -15.10
C ALA A 324 -7.41 -24.39 -13.82
N THR A 325 -8.75 -24.54 -13.83
CA THR A 325 -9.50 -25.08 -12.70
C THR A 325 -9.12 -26.53 -12.40
N GLN A 326 -9.04 -27.36 -13.42
CA GLN A 326 -8.63 -28.77 -13.26
C GLN A 326 -7.23 -28.89 -12.67
N ARG A 327 -6.27 -28.12 -13.20
CA ARG A 327 -4.90 -28.11 -12.68
C ARG A 327 -4.85 -27.59 -11.23
N LEU A 328 -5.64 -26.58 -10.89
CA LEU A 328 -5.76 -26.12 -9.51
C LEU A 328 -6.24 -27.24 -8.60
N LEU A 329 -7.34 -27.92 -8.95
CA LEU A 329 -7.92 -28.98 -8.11
C LEU A 329 -6.99 -30.19 -7.96
N GLU A 330 -6.25 -30.54 -8.99
CA GLU A 330 -5.20 -31.56 -8.91
C GLU A 330 -4.10 -31.14 -7.92
N THR A 331 -3.63 -29.89 -8.02
CA THR A 331 -2.62 -29.34 -7.11
C THR A 331 -3.12 -29.32 -5.66
N VAL A 332 -4.36 -28.88 -5.44
CA VAL A 332 -5.00 -28.87 -4.11
C VAL A 332 -5.08 -30.29 -3.54
N ARG A 333 -5.48 -31.27 -4.35
CA ARG A 333 -5.53 -32.66 -3.91
C ARG A 333 -4.16 -33.17 -3.49
N ASP A 334 -3.14 -32.93 -4.30
CA ASP A 334 -1.77 -33.37 -4.01
C ASP A 334 -1.25 -32.74 -2.71
N VAL A 335 -1.53 -31.45 -2.48
CA VAL A 335 -1.22 -30.75 -1.22
C VAL A 335 -1.97 -31.39 -0.05
N TRP A 336 -3.27 -31.58 -0.16
CA TRP A 336 -4.08 -32.16 0.93
C TRP A 336 -3.62 -33.57 1.29
N VAL A 337 -3.36 -34.41 0.28
CA VAL A 337 -2.87 -35.79 0.51
C VAL A 337 -1.49 -35.79 1.17
N ALA A 338 -0.60 -34.90 0.73
CA ALA A 338 0.77 -34.82 1.27
C ALA A 338 0.84 -34.25 2.69
N THR A 339 -0.14 -33.42 3.10
CA THR A 339 -0.11 -32.69 4.38
C THR A 339 -1.18 -33.11 5.38
N MET A 340 -2.04 -34.06 4.99
CA MET A 340 -3.15 -34.52 5.82
C MET A 340 -2.66 -35.16 7.12
N THR A 341 -3.24 -34.72 8.24
CA THR A 341 -3.06 -35.33 9.56
C THR A 341 -4.41 -35.76 10.13
N LYS A 342 -4.39 -36.70 11.06
CA LYS A 342 -5.61 -37.16 11.78
C LYS A 342 -5.86 -36.35 13.06
N GLU A 343 -5.33 -35.13 13.12
CA GLU A 343 -5.57 -34.21 14.22
C GLU A 343 -6.68 -33.23 13.81
N PRO A 344 -7.85 -33.28 14.46
CA PRO A 344 -8.93 -32.33 14.17
C PRO A 344 -8.46 -30.88 14.39
N PRO A 345 -8.65 -29.97 13.42
CA PRO A 345 -8.35 -28.57 13.62
C PRO A 345 -9.40 -27.92 14.53
N ALA A 346 -8.98 -26.92 15.30
CA ALA A 346 -9.94 -26.06 15.99
C ALA A 346 -10.64 -25.16 14.96
N LEU A 347 -11.98 -25.16 14.98
CA LEU A 347 -12.76 -24.24 14.16
C LEU A 347 -12.89 -22.90 14.88
N ASP A 348 -12.80 -21.81 14.13
CA ASP A 348 -12.85 -20.45 14.66
C ASP A 348 -13.51 -19.44 13.70
N TYR A 349 -14.38 -19.91 12.82
CA TYR A 349 -15.06 -19.07 11.83
C TYR A 349 -15.85 -17.92 12.46
N VAL A 350 -16.60 -18.21 13.54
CA VAL A 350 -17.36 -17.19 14.26
C VAL A 350 -16.43 -16.16 14.90
N ARG A 351 -15.32 -16.59 15.51
CA ARG A 351 -14.31 -15.70 16.07
C ARG A 351 -13.73 -14.81 14.98
N GLN A 352 -13.36 -15.37 13.83
CA GLN A 352 -12.85 -14.61 12.70
C GLN A 352 -13.84 -13.55 12.17
N ILE A 353 -15.15 -13.83 12.21
CA ILE A 353 -16.17 -12.82 11.90
C ILE A 353 -16.13 -11.71 12.95
N ARG A 354 -16.24 -12.05 14.24
CA ARG A 354 -16.30 -11.10 15.36
C ARG A 354 -15.09 -10.15 15.36
N ASP A 355 -13.90 -10.68 15.13
CA ASP A 355 -12.64 -9.92 15.12
C ASP A 355 -12.57 -8.87 14.00
N ARG A 356 -13.32 -9.08 12.89
CA ARG A 356 -13.30 -8.19 11.73
C ARG A 356 -14.51 -7.25 11.61
N LEU A 357 -15.55 -7.44 12.42
CA LEU A 357 -16.71 -6.56 12.44
C LEU A 357 -16.37 -5.11 12.81
N PRO A 358 -15.45 -4.79 13.75
CA PRO A 358 -15.09 -3.42 14.03
C PRO A 358 -14.56 -2.67 12.81
N ASP A 359 -13.68 -3.29 12.03
CA ASP A 359 -13.13 -2.70 10.79
C ASP A 359 -14.22 -2.50 9.73
N LEU A 360 -15.15 -3.45 9.63
CA LEU A 360 -16.31 -3.34 8.73
C LEU A 360 -17.20 -2.17 9.11
N TYR A 361 -17.56 -2.03 10.38
CA TYR A 361 -18.43 -0.96 10.85
C TYR A 361 -17.77 0.43 10.83
N ALA A 362 -16.44 0.48 10.94
CA ALA A 362 -15.70 1.72 10.75
C ALA A 362 -15.82 2.26 9.32
N LEU A 363 -15.89 1.37 8.33
CA LEU A 363 -16.07 1.74 6.92
C LEU A 363 -17.56 1.87 6.53
N HIS A 364 -18.42 1.01 7.06
CA HIS A 364 -19.86 0.89 6.75
C HIS A 364 -20.71 0.92 8.04
N PRO A 365 -20.86 2.11 8.69
CA PRO A 365 -21.57 2.21 9.98
C PRO A 365 -23.05 1.80 9.89
N GLU A 366 -23.67 1.91 8.72
CA GLU A 366 -25.05 1.51 8.46
C GLU A 366 -25.30 0.01 8.68
N LEU A 367 -24.26 -0.82 8.50
CA LEU A 367 -24.35 -2.27 8.72
C LEU A 367 -24.37 -2.64 10.21
N GLU A 368 -23.89 -1.76 11.10
CA GLU A 368 -23.94 -2.02 12.54
C GLU A 368 -25.38 -2.12 13.07
N ALA A 369 -26.31 -1.40 12.45
CA ALA A 369 -27.74 -1.46 12.82
C ALA A 369 -28.32 -2.87 12.71
N LEU A 370 -27.84 -3.66 11.76
CA LEU A 370 -28.25 -5.06 11.55
C LEU A 370 -27.78 -6.00 12.68
N ARG A 371 -26.79 -5.58 13.45
CA ARG A 371 -26.26 -6.35 14.59
C ARG A 371 -27.27 -6.47 15.74
N ARG A 372 -28.08 -5.42 15.99
CA ARG A 372 -28.87 -5.26 17.22
C ARG A 372 -30.34 -5.50 17.04
N ARG A 373 -30.86 -5.60 15.81
CA ARG A 373 -32.31 -5.64 15.57
C ARG A 373 -32.76 -6.97 14.98
N GLU A 374 -33.76 -7.59 15.64
CA GLU A 374 -34.64 -8.50 14.95
C GLU A 374 -35.45 -7.71 13.91
N THR A 375 -35.47 -8.21 12.68
CA THR A 375 -36.16 -7.55 11.57
C THR A 375 -37.28 -8.46 11.07
N ARG A 376 -38.44 -7.90 10.75
CA ARG A 376 -39.50 -8.64 10.08
C ARG A 376 -39.60 -8.22 8.62
N VAL A 377 -39.40 -9.17 7.71
CA VAL A 377 -39.57 -8.98 6.27
C VAL A 377 -40.70 -9.89 5.81
N PHE A 378 -41.76 -9.32 5.25
CA PHE A 378 -42.96 -10.05 4.86
C PHE A 378 -43.55 -10.95 5.98
N GLY A 379 -43.48 -10.49 7.23
CA GLY A 379 -43.98 -11.24 8.39
C GLY A 379 -43.03 -12.31 8.95
N ILE A 380 -41.93 -12.63 8.27
CA ILE A 380 -40.90 -13.57 8.72
C ILE A 380 -39.94 -12.82 9.64
N ALA A 381 -39.71 -13.34 10.84
CA ALA A 381 -38.75 -12.80 11.79
C ALA A 381 -37.34 -13.25 11.40
N HIS A 382 -36.43 -12.30 11.25
CA HIS A 382 -35.00 -12.54 11.07
C HIS A 382 -34.26 -12.19 12.36
N GLN A 383 -33.42 -13.08 12.82
CA GLN A 383 -32.61 -12.90 14.02
C GLN A 383 -31.55 -11.79 13.81
N SER A 384 -31.14 -11.16 14.91
CA SER A 384 -30.00 -10.25 14.85
C SER A 384 -28.70 -11.01 14.53
N LEU A 385 -27.73 -10.34 13.89
CA LEU A 385 -26.42 -10.94 13.62
C LEU A 385 -25.76 -11.48 14.90
N ALA A 386 -25.93 -10.76 16.03
CA ALA A 386 -25.38 -11.21 17.32
C ALA A 386 -25.99 -12.55 17.77
N ALA A 387 -27.31 -12.73 17.61
CA ALA A 387 -28.00 -13.97 17.95
C ALA A 387 -27.59 -15.13 17.02
N LEU A 388 -27.42 -14.84 15.71
CA LEU A 388 -26.96 -15.82 14.73
C LEU A 388 -25.52 -16.29 15.03
N LEU A 389 -24.62 -15.35 15.35
CA LEU A 389 -23.25 -15.69 15.72
C LEU A 389 -23.18 -16.51 17.01
N GLU A 390 -24.06 -16.26 17.97
CA GLU A 390 -24.14 -17.05 19.20
C GLU A 390 -24.64 -18.47 18.90
N ALA A 391 -25.70 -18.60 18.11
CA ALA A 391 -26.25 -19.90 17.71
C ALA A 391 -25.22 -20.73 16.96
N VAL A 392 -24.52 -20.16 15.97
CA VAL A 392 -23.49 -20.88 15.21
C VAL A 392 -22.29 -21.21 16.11
N SER A 393 -21.86 -20.27 17.00
CA SER A 393 -20.75 -20.51 17.93
C SER A 393 -20.97 -21.69 18.86
N SER A 394 -22.23 -21.95 19.25
CA SER A 394 -22.57 -23.07 20.12
C SER A 394 -22.44 -24.46 19.45
N VAL A 395 -22.58 -24.53 18.12
CA VAL A 395 -22.51 -25.77 17.35
C VAL A 395 -21.17 -25.95 16.62
N GLU A 396 -20.45 -24.89 16.35
CA GLU A 396 -19.18 -24.89 15.61
C GLU A 396 -18.18 -25.96 16.11
N PRO A 397 -17.94 -26.15 17.42
CA PRO A 397 -17.00 -27.15 17.91
C PRO A 397 -17.37 -28.58 17.53
N TYR A 398 -18.66 -28.87 17.36
CA TYR A 398 -19.18 -30.21 17.00
C TYR A 398 -19.10 -30.50 15.50
N LEU A 399 -18.78 -29.48 14.70
CA LEU A 399 -18.63 -29.59 13.25
C LEU A 399 -17.20 -29.93 12.82
N ALA A 400 -16.23 -30.02 13.74
CA ALA A 400 -14.82 -30.20 13.41
C ALA A 400 -14.60 -31.46 12.54
N PRO A 401 -13.78 -31.38 11.45
CA PRO A 401 -13.48 -32.54 10.63
C PRO A 401 -12.51 -33.47 11.35
N LEU A 402 -12.46 -34.73 10.90
CA LEU A 402 -11.55 -35.74 11.44
C LEU A 402 -10.08 -35.56 11.02
N VAL A 403 -9.84 -34.70 10.06
CA VAL A 403 -8.50 -34.43 9.47
C VAL A 403 -8.23 -32.95 9.35
N SER A 404 -6.97 -32.60 9.47
CA SER A 404 -6.48 -31.28 9.04
C SER A 404 -5.53 -31.41 7.86
N VAL A 405 -5.44 -30.34 7.06
CA VAL A 405 -4.52 -30.23 5.93
C VAL A 405 -3.80 -28.89 6.03
N ARG A 406 -2.71 -28.70 5.27
CA ARG A 406 -2.10 -27.39 5.17
C ARG A 406 -2.94 -26.49 4.27
N LEU A 407 -3.36 -25.36 4.83
CA LEU A 407 -4.12 -24.34 4.14
C LEU A 407 -3.21 -23.30 3.54
N HIS A 408 -3.68 -22.66 2.47
CA HIS A 408 -3.16 -21.36 2.03
C HIS A 408 -3.57 -20.24 3.01
N GLY A 409 -4.78 -20.33 3.57
CA GLY A 409 -5.32 -19.40 4.56
C GLY A 409 -5.96 -18.13 3.99
N ASP A 410 -5.65 -17.77 2.73
CA ASP A 410 -6.30 -16.69 1.96
C ASP A 410 -6.44 -17.11 0.48
N PHE A 411 -7.13 -18.23 0.25
CA PHE A 411 -7.19 -18.94 -1.03
C PHE A 411 -8.14 -18.30 -2.04
N ASN A 412 -7.98 -16.99 -2.25
CA ASN A 412 -8.75 -16.25 -3.24
C ASN A 412 -8.07 -16.29 -4.63
N THR A 413 -8.84 -16.02 -5.68
CA THR A 413 -8.38 -16.14 -7.08
C THR A 413 -7.25 -15.18 -7.47
N ASN A 414 -6.95 -14.13 -6.69
CA ASN A 414 -5.79 -13.26 -6.95
C ASN A 414 -4.47 -13.88 -6.42
N ASN A 415 -4.55 -14.75 -5.42
CA ASN A 415 -3.40 -15.36 -4.77
C ASN A 415 -2.98 -16.70 -5.42
N ILE A 416 -3.64 -17.05 -6.52
CA ILE A 416 -3.37 -18.25 -7.32
C ILE A 416 -2.93 -17.79 -8.71
N VAL A 417 -1.73 -18.20 -9.13
CA VAL A 417 -1.16 -17.89 -10.45
C VAL A 417 -1.19 -19.16 -11.29
N TYR A 418 -1.76 -19.09 -12.49
CA TYR A 418 -1.74 -20.16 -13.47
C TYR A 418 -0.73 -19.85 -14.58
N ASP A 419 0.23 -20.75 -14.76
CA ASP A 419 1.18 -20.73 -15.88
C ASP A 419 0.71 -21.68 -16.98
N PRO A 420 0.15 -21.14 -18.09
CA PRO A 420 -0.35 -21.96 -19.18
C PRO A 420 0.76 -22.60 -20.01
N ALA A 421 2.00 -22.07 -19.98
CA ALA A 421 3.11 -22.62 -20.75
C ALA A 421 3.59 -23.96 -20.19
N HIS A 422 3.62 -24.08 -18.85
CA HIS A 422 4.06 -25.29 -18.17
C HIS A 422 2.90 -26.07 -17.56
N ASP A 423 1.65 -25.59 -17.71
CA ASP A 423 0.44 -26.14 -17.12
C ASP A 423 0.60 -26.35 -15.59
N ARG A 424 0.97 -25.27 -14.90
CA ARG A 424 1.25 -25.27 -13.45
C ARG A 424 0.44 -24.22 -12.73
N VAL A 425 0.19 -24.48 -11.46
CA VAL A 425 -0.40 -23.53 -10.52
C VAL A 425 0.63 -23.20 -9.46
N HIS A 426 0.67 -21.92 -9.08
CA HIS A 426 1.52 -21.40 -8.02
C HIS A 426 0.69 -20.62 -7.02
N TYR A 427 1.11 -20.60 -5.76
CA TYR A 427 0.50 -19.84 -4.69
C TYR A 427 1.38 -18.64 -4.34
N ILE A 428 0.76 -17.50 -4.07
CA ILE A 428 1.41 -16.27 -3.61
C ILE A 428 0.67 -15.72 -2.39
N ASP A 429 1.33 -14.88 -1.59
CA ASP A 429 0.73 -14.25 -0.39
C ASP A 429 0.32 -15.27 0.69
N VAL A 430 1.24 -16.17 1.01
CA VAL A 430 1.01 -17.34 1.89
C VAL A 430 1.19 -17.06 3.39
N HIS A 431 1.26 -15.80 3.82
CA HIS A 431 1.51 -15.42 5.21
C HIS A 431 0.46 -15.92 6.22
N ARG A 432 -0.71 -16.40 5.76
CA ARG A 432 -1.78 -16.99 6.60
C ARG A 432 -1.83 -18.51 6.52
N SER A 433 -0.82 -19.13 5.94
CA SER A 433 -0.77 -20.58 5.81
C SER A 433 -0.64 -21.27 7.16
N GLY A 434 -1.09 -22.49 7.23
CA GLY A 434 -1.00 -23.30 8.42
C GLY A 434 -1.88 -24.56 8.34
N PRO A 435 -1.76 -25.48 9.29
CA PRO A 435 -2.68 -26.60 9.38
C PRO A 435 -4.09 -26.14 9.75
N GLY A 436 -5.12 -26.70 9.13
CA GLY A 436 -6.49 -26.29 9.39
C GLY A 436 -7.55 -27.09 8.64
N ASP A 437 -8.79 -26.58 8.69
CA ASP A 437 -9.93 -27.16 8.01
C ASP A 437 -9.91 -26.83 6.51
N TYR A 438 -9.78 -27.85 5.66
CA TYR A 438 -9.74 -27.71 4.20
C TYR A 438 -10.93 -26.92 3.63
N VAL A 439 -12.07 -26.94 4.31
CA VAL A 439 -13.28 -26.21 3.92
C VAL A 439 -13.07 -24.69 3.97
N GLN A 440 -12.13 -24.19 4.78
CA GLN A 440 -11.81 -22.78 4.84
C GLN A 440 -11.33 -22.24 3.49
N ASP A 441 -10.36 -22.91 2.86
CA ASP A 441 -9.82 -22.49 1.56
C ASP A 441 -10.86 -22.66 0.45
N VAL A 442 -11.65 -23.76 0.50
CA VAL A 442 -12.79 -23.98 -0.43
C VAL A 442 -13.79 -22.82 -0.34
N GLY A 443 -14.21 -22.46 0.87
CA GLY A 443 -15.16 -21.35 1.09
C GLY A 443 -14.64 -20.00 0.58
N VAL A 444 -13.34 -19.71 0.80
CA VAL A 444 -12.71 -18.49 0.27
C VAL A 444 -12.70 -18.49 -1.25
N LEU A 445 -12.33 -19.60 -1.90
CA LEU A 445 -12.27 -19.72 -3.36
C LEU A 445 -13.66 -19.53 -3.98
N LEU A 446 -14.68 -20.23 -3.48
CA LEU A 446 -16.06 -20.12 -3.97
C LEU A 446 -16.59 -18.68 -3.85
N VAL A 447 -16.40 -18.05 -2.68
CA VAL A 447 -16.88 -16.69 -2.42
C VAL A 447 -16.08 -15.67 -3.24
N SER A 448 -14.80 -15.90 -3.52
CA SER A 448 -14.02 -14.99 -4.36
C SER A 448 -14.59 -14.85 -5.77
N ASN A 449 -15.17 -15.93 -6.31
CA ASN A 449 -15.88 -15.92 -7.59
C ASN A 449 -17.25 -15.27 -7.50
N LEU A 450 -18.01 -15.56 -6.43
CA LEU A 450 -19.39 -15.08 -6.26
C LEU A 450 -19.47 -13.57 -6.01
N ARG A 451 -18.45 -12.97 -5.36
CA ARG A 451 -18.38 -11.53 -5.06
C ARG A 451 -17.81 -10.67 -6.18
N MET A 452 -17.47 -11.23 -7.34
CA MET A 452 -17.02 -10.43 -8.48
C MET A 452 -18.19 -9.59 -9.02
N PRO A 453 -18.03 -8.26 -9.19
CA PRO A 453 -19.10 -7.39 -9.71
C PRO A 453 -19.23 -7.54 -11.23
N ILE A 454 -19.72 -8.70 -11.69
CA ILE A 454 -19.84 -9.05 -13.10
C ILE A 454 -21.28 -8.85 -13.55
N GLN A 455 -21.48 -8.13 -14.64
CA GLN A 455 -22.79 -7.93 -15.25
C GLN A 455 -23.07 -8.89 -16.41
N ASP A 456 -22.03 -9.38 -17.11
CA ASP A 456 -22.16 -10.32 -18.22
C ASP A 456 -22.73 -11.68 -17.75
N PRO A 457 -23.93 -12.08 -18.24
CA PRO A 457 -24.57 -13.33 -17.86
C PRO A 457 -23.76 -14.57 -18.27
N ARG A 458 -23.03 -14.53 -19.38
CA ARG A 458 -22.20 -15.64 -19.87
C ARG A 458 -21.04 -15.88 -18.92
N LEU A 459 -20.39 -14.82 -18.50
CA LEU A 459 -19.28 -14.89 -17.56
C LEU A 459 -19.75 -15.36 -16.18
N ARG A 460 -20.93 -14.90 -15.72
CA ARG A 460 -21.56 -15.42 -14.49
C ARG A 460 -21.84 -16.93 -14.59
N ALA A 461 -22.33 -17.40 -15.75
CA ALA A 461 -22.57 -18.83 -15.97
C ALA A 461 -21.26 -19.64 -15.94
N ASP A 462 -20.18 -19.11 -16.55
CA ASP A 462 -18.86 -19.76 -16.49
C ASP A 462 -18.36 -19.87 -15.05
N LEU A 463 -18.45 -18.80 -14.25
CA LEU A 463 -18.03 -18.83 -12.84
C LEU A 463 -18.89 -19.77 -11.98
N ALA A 464 -20.19 -19.86 -12.26
CA ALA A 464 -21.06 -20.84 -11.59
C ALA A 464 -20.64 -22.27 -11.90
N ARG A 465 -20.22 -22.54 -13.14
CA ARG A 465 -19.68 -23.85 -13.54
C ARG A 465 -18.35 -24.13 -12.84
N VAL A 466 -17.44 -23.16 -12.78
CA VAL A 466 -16.17 -23.27 -12.02
C VAL A 466 -16.48 -23.60 -10.56
N ASN A 467 -17.37 -22.86 -9.92
CA ASN A 467 -17.75 -23.11 -8.53
C ASN A 467 -18.34 -24.51 -8.34
N ARG A 468 -19.09 -25.02 -9.32
CA ARG A 468 -19.60 -26.38 -9.28
C ARG A 468 -18.47 -27.42 -9.30
N TYR A 469 -17.46 -27.24 -10.16
CA TYR A 469 -16.28 -28.14 -10.16
C TYR A 469 -15.54 -28.12 -8.82
N VAL A 470 -15.34 -26.93 -8.23
CA VAL A 470 -14.68 -26.78 -6.92
C VAL A 470 -15.49 -27.46 -5.82
N TYR A 471 -16.80 -27.26 -5.81
CA TYR A 471 -17.70 -27.90 -4.83
C TYR A 471 -17.69 -29.44 -4.97
N ASP A 472 -17.87 -29.94 -6.19
CA ASP A 472 -17.93 -31.41 -6.45
C ASP A 472 -16.62 -32.09 -6.02
N PHE A 473 -15.47 -31.46 -6.29
CA PHE A 473 -14.15 -31.91 -5.85
C PHE A 473 -14.07 -31.96 -4.30
N ALA A 474 -14.46 -30.87 -3.62
CA ALA A 474 -14.39 -30.82 -2.16
C ALA A 474 -15.36 -31.81 -1.49
N ALA A 475 -16.56 -31.99 -2.05
CA ALA A 475 -17.53 -32.97 -1.58
C ALA A 475 -17.06 -34.42 -1.80
N GLU A 476 -16.30 -34.67 -2.88
CA GLU A 476 -15.67 -35.97 -3.09
C GLU A 476 -14.59 -36.25 -2.05
N PHE A 477 -13.74 -35.29 -1.77
CA PHE A 477 -12.73 -35.40 -0.72
C PHE A 477 -13.37 -35.62 0.65
N ALA A 478 -14.42 -34.86 1.00
CA ALA A 478 -15.17 -35.04 2.24
C ALA A 478 -15.67 -36.48 2.41
N ARG A 479 -16.24 -37.08 1.34
CA ARG A 479 -16.67 -38.47 1.35
C ARG A 479 -15.51 -39.46 1.56
N LEU A 480 -14.37 -39.19 0.93
CA LEU A 480 -13.18 -40.05 1.06
C LEU A 480 -12.60 -40.05 2.48
N VAL A 481 -12.67 -38.93 3.20
CA VAL A 481 -12.18 -38.83 4.60
C VAL A 481 -13.28 -39.10 5.65
N GLY A 482 -14.50 -39.41 5.24
CA GLY A 482 -15.62 -39.68 6.15
C GLY A 482 -16.16 -38.45 6.87
N ASP A 483 -16.12 -37.31 6.23
CA ASP A 483 -16.53 -36.02 6.80
C ASP A 483 -18.04 -35.80 6.63
N GLU A 484 -18.79 -36.08 7.66
CA GLU A 484 -20.27 -35.98 7.67
C GLU A 484 -20.75 -34.51 7.80
N HIS A 485 -19.92 -33.60 8.28
CA HIS A 485 -20.28 -32.19 8.55
C HIS A 485 -19.77 -31.19 7.48
N PHE A 486 -19.32 -31.70 6.35
CA PHE A 486 -18.78 -30.88 5.26
C PHE A 486 -19.72 -29.74 4.85
N GLU A 487 -20.99 -30.01 4.58
CA GLU A 487 -21.96 -29.01 4.10
C GLU A 487 -22.23 -27.91 5.13
N ALA A 488 -22.36 -28.29 6.39
CA ALA A 488 -22.59 -27.35 7.47
C ALA A 488 -21.39 -26.40 7.63
N ARG A 489 -20.17 -26.93 7.61
CA ARG A 489 -18.95 -26.12 7.71
C ARG A 489 -18.74 -25.27 6.47
N LEU A 490 -19.03 -25.78 5.27
CA LEU A 490 -18.93 -25.01 4.05
C LEU A 490 -19.84 -23.79 4.08
N THR A 491 -21.07 -23.96 4.58
CA THR A 491 -22.02 -22.85 4.77
C THR A 491 -21.46 -21.77 5.71
N VAL A 492 -20.91 -22.18 6.86
CA VAL A 492 -20.31 -21.26 7.83
C VAL A 492 -19.05 -20.58 7.27
N SER A 493 -18.19 -21.33 6.58
CA SER A 493 -16.97 -20.82 5.94
C SER A 493 -17.29 -19.77 4.86
N GLN A 494 -18.30 -20.03 4.03
CA GLN A 494 -18.76 -19.06 3.04
C GLN A 494 -19.35 -17.83 3.71
N ALA A 495 -20.18 -17.98 4.75
CA ALA A 495 -20.73 -16.88 5.52
C ALA A 495 -19.61 -15.98 6.06
N ARG A 496 -18.59 -16.59 6.69
CA ARG A 496 -17.40 -15.91 7.18
C ARG A 496 -16.69 -15.16 6.05
N SER A 497 -16.48 -15.80 4.92
CA SER A 497 -15.78 -15.20 3.78
C SER A 497 -16.55 -14.00 3.21
N PHE A 498 -17.86 -14.07 3.05
CA PHE A 498 -18.69 -12.94 2.61
C PHE A 498 -18.65 -11.78 3.61
N ILE A 499 -18.95 -12.01 4.89
CA ILE A 499 -19.00 -10.97 5.92
C ILE A 499 -17.63 -10.29 6.07
N THR A 500 -16.55 -11.07 6.19
CA THR A 500 -15.23 -10.50 6.44
C THR A 500 -14.67 -9.78 5.22
N SER A 501 -15.09 -10.10 4.01
CA SER A 501 -14.62 -9.44 2.79
C SER A 501 -15.36 -8.12 2.50
N SER A 502 -16.54 -7.89 3.08
CA SER A 502 -17.30 -6.64 2.89
C SER A 502 -16.51 -5.40 3.34
N ARG A 503 -15.63 -5.53 4.35
CA ARG A 503 -14.75 -4.45 4.81
C ARG A 503 -13.71 -3.99 3.76
N LEU A 504 -13.52 -4.73 2.68
CA LEU A 504 -12.58 -4.41 1.61
C LEU A 504 -13.25 -3.73 0.40
N VAL A 505 -14.55 -3.46 0.50
CA VAL A 505 -15.37 -2.88 -0.56
C VAL A 505 -15.73 -1.46 -0.16
N ALA A 506 -15.38 -0.48 -1.00
CA ALA A 506 -15.67 0.94 -0.72
C ALA A 506 -17.11 1.32 -1.07
N ASP A 507 -17.73 0.64 -2.05
CA ASP A 507 -19.12 0.88 -2.44
C ASP A 507 -20.08 0.28 -1.39
N SER A 508 -20.85 1.12 -0.72
CA SER A 508 -21.70 0.73 0.41
C SER A 508 -22.85 -0.19 0.00
N ASP A 509 -23.42 -0.02 -1.20
CA ASP A 509 -24.50 -0.88 -1.66
C ASP A 509 -23.99 -2.27 -1.97
N PHE A 510 -22.86 -2.35 -2.65
CA PHE A 510 -22.23 -3.64 -2.95
C PHE A 510 -21.70 -4.32 -1.67
N ALA A 511 -21.11 -3.57 -0.73
CA ALA A 511 -20.68 -4.10 0.57
C ALA A 511 -21.87 -4.68 1.35
N ARG A 512 -23.01 -3.98 1.35
CA ARG A 512 -24.26 -4.45 1.97
C ARG A 512 -24.77 -5.74 1.33
N ASP A 513 -24.79 -5.82 0.00
CA ASP A 513 -25.26 -7.02 -0.70
C ASP A 513 -24.41 -8.25 -0.36
N ILE A 514 -23.08 -8.11 -0.36
CA ILE A 514 -22.15 -9.17 0.04
C ILE A 514 -22.37 -9.55 1.51
N PHE A 515 -22.49 -8.56 2.39
CA PHE A 515 -22.71 -8.79 3.82
C PHE A 515 -24.01 -9.56 4.08
N LEU A 516 -25.12 -9.17 3.44
CA LEU A 516 -26.42 -9.83 3.58
C LEU A 516 -26.41 -11.27 3.05
N GLN A 517 -25.64 -11.57 2.01
CA GLN A 517 -25.42 -12.96 1.58
C GLN A 517 -24.78 -13.80 2.70
N GLY A 518 -23.77 -13.24 3.37
CA GLY A 518 -23.14 -13.90 4.51
C GLY A 518 -24.10 -14.10 5.69
N VAL A 519 -24.92 -13.09 6.02
CA VAL A 519 -25.94 -13.20 7.09
C VAL A 519 -26.96 -14.28 6.75
N ARG A 520 -27.43 -14.35 5.51
CA ARG A 520 -28.35 -15.41 5.06
C ARG A 520 -27.77 -16.83 5.24
N LEU A 521 -26.50 -17.00 4.94
CA LEU A 521 -25.82 -18.28 5.16
C LEU A 521 -25.71 -18.63 6.66
N LEU A 522 -25.48 -17.62 7.53
CA LEU A 522 -25.54 -17.83 8.98
C LEU A 522 -26.95 -18.24 9.45
N GLU A 523 -28.02 -17.67 8.90
CA GLU A 523 -29.40 -18.07 9.19
C GLU A 523 -29.64 -19.54 8.80
N GLN A 524 -29.13 -19.98 7.65
CA GLN A 524 -29.21 -21.37 7.21
C GLN A 524 -28.44 -22.31 8.16
N ALA A 525 -27.22 -21.92 8.55
CA ALA A 525 -26.41 -22.70 9.48
C ALA A 525 -27.07 -22.82 10.86
N ALA A 526 -27.61 -21.71 11.39
CA ALA A 526 -28.32 -21.70 12.68
C ALA A 526 -29.62 -22.51 12.65
N SER A 527 -30.35 -22.53 11.51
CA SER A 527 -31.60 -23.32 11.35
C SER A 527 -31.37 -24.81 11.18
N GLY A 528 -30.21 -25.20 10.59
CA GLY A 528 -29.83 -26.63 10.46
C GLY A 528 -29.24 -27.22 11.74
N ALA A 529 -28.96 -26.37 12.74
CA ALA A 529 -28.46 -26.77 14.05
C ALA A 529 -29.59 -26.99 15.10
N ALA A 530 -30.83 -26.59 14.79
CA ALA A 530 -32.03 -26.81 15.58
C ALA A 530 -32.76 -28.11 15.13
#